data_540c7377ce910784ee1a1619e219837b
#
_entry.id   540c7377ce910784ee1a1619e219837b
#
_cell.length_a   1.000
_cell.length_b   1.000
_cell.length_c   1.000
_cell.angle_alpha   90.00
_cell.angle_beta   90.00
_cell.angle_gamma   90.00
#
_symmetry.space_group_name_H-M   'P 1'
#
loop_
_entity.id
_entity.type
_entity.pdbx_description
1 polymer ?
#
loop_
_entity_poly.entity_id
_entity_poly.type
_entity_poly.pdbx_seq_one_letter_code
_entity_poly.pdbx_strand_id
1 'polypeptide(L)'
;MLTYEEAKVTILAHAKAQEPEKVDFRNSVGRALAEDLIALEDQPPFDNSAVDGYAVKLNAIAKATSENPVVLRCQEYMFAGRLDTISLQEGECVQVATGAPMPLGADAVVMREQVVRKDDQVYFSHPTQNGNNLRRRGRDMSIGDPLFPVGTTIAPTHLVLLAAQGLVEVPLYKRLKINILSTGTELVDPTKKPGPGQIREANSFLLEALLQTDACEVTRLHRVVDDLKGTIKVLDEALKADVLLISGGVSVGDSDFVKPALKELGVQEIFWRVKIKPGKPLFFGELGETKVFGLPGNPASTFVLFEELVRPYLRKCLGHQQIEVPMRSAKITEDFDETSERLQLLRAHWYHQDGTDWVRPVPQQGSFSIASIAQANSLIHMPENSQPLRSGQSVGVRPLAHRFALFG
;
A
#
# COMPACT_ATOMS: atom_id res chain seq x y z
N MET A 1 31.14 -6.76 -11.84
CA MET A 1 29.85 -7.29 -11.34
C MET A 1 29.63 -6.69 -9.97
N LEU A 2 28.58 -5.91 -9.80
CA LEU A 2 28.26 -5.21 -8.56
C LEU A 2 27.74 -6.21 -7.50
N THR A 3 27.93 -5.89 -6.22
CA THR A 3 27.19 -6.52 -5.13
C THR A 3 25.71 -6.13 -5.21
N TYR A 4 24.85 -6.80 -4.46
CA TYR A 4 23.43 -6.45 -4.38
C TYR A 4 23.21 -5.03 -3.87
N GLU A 5 23.93 -4.64 -2.82
CA GLU A 5 23.80 -3.30 -2.22
C GLU A 5 24.31 -2.20 -3.17
N GLU A 6 25.45 -2.40 -3.83
CA GLU A 6 25.95 -1.44 -4.83
C GLU A 6 24.96 -1.28 -5.99
N ALA A 7 24.40 -2.37 -6.50
CA ALA A 7 23.41 -2.33 -7.58
C ALA A 7 22.14 -1.58 -7.14
N LYS A 8 21.65 -1.86 -5.94
CA LYS A 8 20.48 -1.21 -5.35
C LYS A 8 20.69 0.30 -5.17
N VAL A 9 21.81 0.69 -4.58
CA VAL A 9 22.16 2.11 -4.41
C VAL A 9 22.25 2.79 -5.77
N THR A 10 22.90 2.17 -6.76
CA THR A 10 23.01 2.69 -8.12
C THR A 10 21.63 2.87 -8.76
N ILE A 11 20.76 1.85 -8.72
CA ILE A 11 19.41 1.92 -9.29
C ILE A 11 18.60 3.05 -8.61
N LEU A 12 18.63 3.11 -7.28
CA LEU A 12 17.88 4.12 -6.53
C LEU A 12 18.40 5.55 -6.74
N ALA A 13 19.68 5.73 -7.05
CA ALA A 13 20.24 7.04 -7.40
C ALA A 13 19.66 7.61 -8.70
N HIS A 14 19.18 6.77 -9.62
CA HIS A 14 18.56 7.17 -10.88
C HIS A 14 17.02 7.34 -10.76
N ALA A 15 16.44 7.14 -9.57
CA ALA A 15 15.02 7.36 -9.35
C ALA A 15 14.73 8.86 -9.18
N LYS A 16 13.80 9.36 -9.99
CA LYS A 16 13.26 10.72 -9.92
C LYS A 16 11.78 10.65 -9.65
N ALA A 17 11.31 11.38 -8.65
CA ALA A 17 9.89 11.43 -8.34
C ALA A 17 9.09 11.98 -9.53
N GLN A 18 7.92 11.41 -9.78
CA GLN A 18 6.99 11.88 -10.81
C GLN A 18 6.41 13.24 -10.41
N GLU A 19 5.94 14.00 -11.42
CA GLU A 19 5.20 15.24 -11.17
C GLU A 19 3.88 14.98 -10.47
N PRO A 20 3.38 15.92 -9.65
CA PRO A 20 2.07 15.77 -9.02
C PRO A 20 0.93 15.94 -10.03
N GLU A 21 -0.21 15.32 -9.74
CA GLU A 21 -1.48 15.52 -10.41
C GLU A 21 -2.64 15.49 -9.40
N LYS A 22 -3.72 16.21 -9.69
CA LYS A 22 -4.95 16.15 -8.88
C LYS A 22 -5.82 14.99 -9.36
N VAL A 23 -6.24 14.15 -8.44
CA VAL A 23 -7.00 12.93 -8.71
C VAL A 23 -8.19 12.86 -7.77
N ASP A 24 -9.34 12.45 -8.30
CA ASP A 24 -10.50 12.13 -7.48
C ASP A 24 -10.12 11.10 -6.40
N PHE A 25 -10.43 11.41 -5.14
CA PHE A 25 -10.00 10.60 -3.99
C PHE A 25 -10.42 9.13 -4.09
N ARG A 26 -11.51 8.82 -4.81
CA ARG A 26 -11.98 7.45 -5.05
C ARG A 26 -11.00 6.60 -5.88
N ASN A 27 -10.10 7.26 -6.63
CA ASN A 27 -9.06 6.64 -7.45
C ASN A 27 -7.65 6.77 -6.82
N SER A 28 -7.57 7.13 -5.53
CA SER A 28 -6.31 7.41 -4.83
C SER A 28 -5.66 6.19 -4.18
N VAL A 29 -6.43 5.12 -3.91
CA VAL A 29 -5.93 3.94 -3.17
C VAL A 29 -4.71 3.32 -3.85
N GLY A 30 -3.67 3.04 -3.05
CA GLY A 30 -2.40 2.48 -3.51
C GLY A 30 -1.42 3.50 -4.08
N ARG A 31 -1.83 4.76 -4.25
CA ARG A 31 -0.98 5.86 -4.74
C ARG A 31 -0.41 6.68 -3.57
N ALA A 32 0.70 7.36 -3.80
CA ALA A 32 1.33 8.21 -2.79
C ALA A 32 0.94 9.69 -2.95
N LEU A 33 0.74 10.36 -1.82
CA LEU A 33 0.50 11.79 -1.75
C LEU A 33 1.73 12.58 -2.21
N ALA A 34 1.50 13.60 -3.04
CA ALA A 34 2.54 14.51 -3.53
C ALA A 34 2.68 15.79 -2.67
N GLU A 35 1.74 16.02 -1.75
CA GLU A 35 1.73 17.15 -0.81
C GLU A 35 1.18 16.69 0.54
N ASP A 36 1.48 17.46 1.60
CA ASP A 36 0.88 17.25 2.90
C ASP A 36 -0.61 17.60 2.87
N LEU A 37 -1.45 16.78 3.49
CA LEU A 37 -2.86 17.08 3.68
C LEU A 37 -3.11 17.50 5.12
N ILE A 38 -3.92 18.56 5.26
CA ILE A 38 -4.38 19.10 6.55
C ILE A 38 -5.91 19.05 6.62
N ALA A 39 -6.45 19.07 7.84
CA ALA A 39 -7.87 19.11 8.08
C ALA A 39 -8.48 20.43 7.60
N LEU A 40 -9.53 20.36 6.79
CA LEU A 40 -10.28 21.50 6.28
C LEU A 40 -11.47 21.86 7.18
N GLU A 41 -11.95 20.91 7.97
CA GLU A 41 -13.10 21.04 8.84
C GLU A 41 -12.86 20.40 10.21
N ASP A 42 -13.51 20.94 11.24
CA ASP A 42 -13.53 20.31 12.56
C ASP A 42 -14.32 19.00 12.53
N GLN A 43 -13.87 17.99 13.29
CA GLN A 43 -14.60 16.74 13.51
C GLN A 43 -14.82 16.49 15.01
N PRO A 44 -16.08 16.40 15.45
CA PRO A 44 -17.31 16.72 14.70
C PRO A 44 -17.40 18.22 14.39
N PRO A 45 -18.18 18.63 13.35
CA PRO A 45 -18.25 20.04 12.91
C PRO A 45 -19.05 20.96 13.87
N PHE A 46 -19.77 20.41 14.82
CA PHE A 46 -20.53 21.12 15.86
C PHE A 46 -20.64 20.26 17.12
N ASP A 47 -20.97 20.90 18.26
CA ASP A 47 -21.28 20.20 19.50
C ASP A 47 -22.50 19.32 19.30
N ASN A 48 -22.39 18.00 19.60
CA ASN A 48 -23.48 17.05 19.41
C ASN A 48 -23.60 16.05 20.55
N SER A 49 -24.77 15.41 20.64
CA SER A 49 -25.00 14.37 21.63
C SER A 49 -24.24 13.08 21.28
N ALA A 50 -23.58 12.47 22.27
CA ALA A 50 -22.94 11.18 22.14
C ALA A 50 -23.94 10.01 22.28
N VAL A 51 -25.13 10.25 22.82
CA VAL A 51 -26.14 9.24 23.18
C VAL A 51 -27.55 9.74 22.90
N ASP A 52 -28.50 8.84 22.88
CA ASP A 52 -29.93 9.21 22.98
C ASP A 52 -30.25 9.60 24.41
N GLY A 53 -30.86 10.75 24.60
CA GLY A 53 -31.09 11.25 25.93
C GLY A 53 -31.80 12.61 25.99
N TYR A 54 -31.56 13.33 27.05
CA TYR A 54 -32.14 14.64 27.31
C TYR A 54 -31.05 15.65 27.59
N ALA A 55 -30.99 16.69 26.78
CA ALA A 55 -30.10 17.81 26.95
C ALA A 55 -30.63 18.72 28.06
N VAL A 56 -29.76 19.09 29.00
CA VAL A 56 -30.13 19.83 30.23
C VAL A 56 -29.09 20.90 30.55
N LYS A 57 -29.53 21.91 31.31
CA LYS A 57 -28.66 22.81 32.07
C LYS A 57 -28.28 22.13 33.38
N LEU A 58 -27.01 22.16 33.78
CA LEU A 58 -26.54 21.51 35.01
C LEU A 58 -27.26 22.01 36.26
N ASN A 59 -27.44 23.34 36.36
CA ASN A 59 -28.10 23.97 37.52
C ASN A 59 -29.55 23.50 37.68
N ALA A 60 -30.24 23.19 36.59
CA ALA A 60 -31.61 22.72 36.60
C ALA A 60 -31.79 21.38 37.32
N ILE A 61 -30.80 20.48 37.25
CA ILE A 61 -30.89 19.16 37.89
C ILE A 61 -29.87 18.95 39.01
N ALA A 62 -29.17 20.00 39.45
CA ALA A 62 -28.11 19.91 40.47
C ALA A 62 -28.58 19.33 41.83
N LYS A 63 -29.85 19.47 42.14
CA LYS A 63 -30.47 19.00 43.41
C LYS A 63 -31.24 17.69 43.24
N ALA A 64 -31.17 17.04 42.10
CA ALA A 64 -31.89 15.79 41.81
C ALA A 64 -31.37 14.64 42.68
N THR A 65 -32.29 13.93 43.33
CA THR A 65 -32.01 12.68 44.07
C THR A 65 -33.07 11.63 43.75
N SER A 66 -32.79 10.38 44.06
CA SER A 66 -33.77 9.29 43.86
C SER A 66 -35.06 9.48 44.70
N GLU A 67 -34.94 10.09 45.88
CA GLU A 67 -36.08 10.36 46.76
C GLU A 67 -36.84 11.65 46.37
N ASN A 68 -36.14 12.60 45.76
CA ASN A 68 -36.70 13.88 45.33
C ASN A 68 -36.22 14.22 43.90
N PRO A 69 -36.78 13.56 42.86
CA PRO A 69 -36.39 13.82 41.49
C PRO A 69 -36.79 15.20 41.02
N VAL A 70 -35.93 15.83 40.22
CA VAL A 70 -36.25 17.08 39.55
C VAL A 70 -37.06 16.79 38.29
N VAL A 71 -38.13 17.55 38.07
CA VAL A 71 -39.01 17.44 36.93
C VAL A 71 -38.76 18.58 35.96
N LEU A 72 -38.43 18.27 34.71
CA LEU A 72 -38.31 19.26 33.63
C LEU A 72 -39.32 18.97 32.53
N ARG A 73 -39.83 20.02 31.87
CA ARG A 73 -40.70 19.89 30.72
C ARG A 73 -39.86 19.58 29.46
N CYS A 74 -40.20 18.53 28.73
CA CYS A 74 -39.60 18.21 27.47
C CYS A 74 -40.26 19.03 26.35
N GLN A 75 -39.50 19.96 25.76
CA GLN A 75 -40.02 20.83 24.71
C GLN A 75 -40.25 20.10 23.41
N GLU A 76 -39.16 19.55 22.85
CA GLU A 76 -39.13 19.01 21.49
C GLU A 76 -38.14 17.85 21.40
N TYR A 77 -38.13 17.25 20.22
CA TYR A 77 -37.14 16.21 19.85
C TYR A 77 -36.15 16.74 18.81
N MET A 78 -34.88 16.78 19.19
CA MET A 78 -33.77 17.13 18.31
C MET A 78 -33.12 15.87 17.72
N PHE A 79 -33.16 15.72 16.42
CA PHE A 79 -32.57 14.59 15.72
C PHE A 79 -31.38 15.02 14.86
N ALA A 80 -30.53 14.07 14.47
CA ALA A 80 -29.40 14.31 13.57
C ALA A 80 -29.90 14.84 12.21
N GLY A 81 -29.29 15.93 11.73
CA GLY A 81 -29.69 16.59 10.48
C GLY A 81 -30.76 17.67 10.64
N ARG A 82 -31.28 17.93 11.85
CA ARG A 82 -32.12 19.09 12.11
C ARG A 82 -31.29 20.38 12.03
N LEU A 83 -31.80 21.38 11.27
CA LEU A 83 -31.04 22.59 10.95
C LEU A 83 -31.38 23.76 11.88
N ASP A 84 -32.58 23.75 12.48
CA ASP A 84 -33.02 24.81 13.41
C ASP A 84 -32.40 24.63 14.80
N THR A 85 -32.10 25.74 15.44
CA THR A 85 -31.49 25.76 16.76
C THR A 85 -32.55 25.97 17.82
N ILE A 86 -32.62 25.08 18.83
CA ILE A 86 -33.48 25.24 20.01
C ILE A 86 -32.68 25.89 21.14
N SER A 87 -33.28 26.90 21.81
CA SER A 87 -32.72 27.47 23.02
C SER A 87 -33.40 26.86 24.24
N LEU A 88 -32.62 26.28 25.13
CA LEU A 88 -33.11 25.66 26.36
C LEU A 88 -33.47 26.71 27.40
N GLN A 89 -34.77 26.79 27.78
CA GLN A 89 -35.25 27.70 28.81
C GLN A 89 -35.06 27.11 30.21
N GLU A 90 -35.36 27.91 31.25
CA GLU A 90 -35.36 27.42 32.62
C GLU A 90 -36.56 26.49 32.87
N GLY A 91 -36.31 25.38 33.57
CA GLY A 91 -37.35 24.37 33.81
C GLY A 91 -37.62 23.42 32.65
N GLU A 92 -36.80 23.47 31.59
CA GLU A 92 -37.01 22.67 30.39
C GLU A 92 -35.82 21.74 30.10
N CYS A 93 -36.09 20.66 29.35
CA CYS A 93 -35.12 19.81 28.71
C CYS A 93 -35.52 19.57 27.25
N VAL A 94 -34.56 19.13 26.43
CA VAL A 94 -34.81 18.76 25.03
C VAL A 94 -34.38 17.32 24.84
N GLN A 95 -35.28 16.50 24.29
CA GLN A 95 -34.91 15.14 23.90
C GLN A 95 -33.98 15.22 22.70
N VAL A 96 -32.83 14.52 22.75
CA VAL A 96 -31.81 14.52 21.69
C VAL A 96 -31.50 13.11 21.27
N ALA A 97 -31.33 12.92 19.97
CA ALA A 97 -30.78 11.67 19.40
C ALA A 97 -29.25 11.74 19.38
N THR A 98 -28.61 10.58 19.31
CA THR A 98 -27.17 10.47 19.04
C THR A 98 -26.81 11.22 17.75
N GLY A 99 -25.79 12.07 17.81
CA GLY A 99 -25.34 12.90 16.68
C GLY A 99 -26.17 14.15 16.42
N ALA A 100 -27.26 14.39 17.15
CA ALA A 100 -28.04 15.62 17.04
C ALA A 100 -27.23 16.83 17.54
N PRO A 101 -27.37 18.03 16.92
CA PRO A 101 -26.79 19.25 17.45
C PRO A 101 -27.27 19.52 18.86
N MET A 102 -26.40 20.11 19.70
CA MET A 102 -26.78 20.47 21.05
C MET A 102 -27.67 21.73 21.06
N PRO A 103 -28.78 21.72 21.84
CA PRO A 103 -29.54 22.92 22.08
C PRO A 103 -28.68 24.01 22.73
N LEU A 104 -28.93 25.28 22.36
CA LEU A 104 -28.23 26.42 22.98
C LEU A 104 -28.50 26.48 24.48
N GLY A 105 -27.42 26.58 25.26
CA GLY A 105 -27.48 26.66 26.72
C GLY A 105 -27.55 25.28 27.41
N ALA A 106 -27.51 24.17 26.68
CA ALA A 106 -27.36 22.85 27.29
C ALA A 106 -25.90 22.59 27.67
N ASP A 107 -25.67 22.02 28.84
CA ASP A 107 -24.36 21.73 29.40
C ASP A 107 -23.98 20.24 29.31
N ALA A 108 -25.00 19.36 29.27
CA ALA A 108 -24.81 17.91 29.26
C ALA A 108 -26.05 17.19 28.69
N VAL A 109 -25.86 15.90 28.40
CA VAL A 109 -26.96 14.99 28.05
C VAL A 109 -27.06 13.89 29.11
N VAL A 110 -28.25 13.69 29.66
CA VAL A 110 -28.60 12.57 30.54
C VAL A 110 -29.16 11.46 29.63
N MET A 111 -28.64 10.24 29.75
CA MET A 111 -29.07 9.10 28.94
C MET A 111 -30.57 8.82 29.16
N ARG A 112 -31.27 8.43 28.11
CA ARG A 112 -32.70 8.09 28.14
C ARG A 112 -33.01 7.02 29.19
N GLU A 113 -32.13 6.08 29.41
CA GLU A 113 -32.26 4.97 30.35
C GLU A 113 -32.14 5.40 31.82
N GLN A 114 -31.64 6.62 32.08
CA GLN A 114 -31.41 7.16 33.43
C GLN A 114 -32.52 8.06 33.92
N VAL A 115 -33.58 8.25 33.15
CA VAL A 115 -34.70 9.12 33.45
C VAL A 115 -36.03 8.39 33.29
N VAL A 116 -37.07 8.94 33.90
CA VAL A 116 -38.45 8.48 33.67
C VAL A 116 -39.20 9.60 32.96
N ARG A 117 -39.79 9.29 31.80
CA ARG A 117 -40.66 10.23 31.07
C ARG A 117 -42.12 9.85 31.27
N LYS A 118 -42.94 10.86 31.56
CA LYS A 118 -44.41 10.78 31.60
C LYS A 118 -44.94 11.97 30.81
N ASP A 119 -45.53 11.71 29.66
CA ASP A 119 -46.04 12.71 28.73
C ASP A 119 -44.94 13.72 28.33
N ASP A 120 -45.13 15.02 28.67
CA ASP A 120 -44.17 16.07 28.43
C ASP A 120 -43.20 16.32 29.61
N GLN A 121 -43.29 15.55 30.69
CA GLN A 121 -42.46 15.65 31.89
C GLN A 121 -41.38 14.56 31.95
N VAL A 122 -40.16 15.00 32.29
CA VAL A 122 -39.01 14.11 32.46
C VAL A 122 -38.46 14.24 33.87
N TYR A 123 -38.34 13.13 34.55
CA TYR A 123 -37.95 12.99 35.97
C TYR A 123 -36.47 12.60 36.03
N PHE A 124 -35.65 13.48 36.60
CA PHE A 124 -34.22 13.27 36.79
C PHE A 124 -33.95 12.91 38.25
N SER A 125 -33.44 11.71 38.50
CA SER A 125 -33.15 11.19 39.83
C SER A 125 -31.72 11.43 40.32
N HIS A 126 -30.83 11.90 39.45
CA HIS A 126 -29.44 12.16 39.78
C HIS A 126 -28.92 13.41 39.03
N PRO A 127 -28.00 14.17 39.64
CA PRO A 127 -27.30 15.23 38.93
C PRO A 127 -26.34 14.63 37.88
N THR A 128 -25.93 15.43 36.94
CA THR A 128 -24.92 15.07 35.95
C THR A 128 -23.72 16.02 35.96
N GLN A 129 -22.64 15.68 35.26
CA GLN A 129 -21.46 16.52 35.18
C GLN A 129 -21.43 17.34 33.89
N ASN A 130 -20.68 18.44 33.89
CA ASN A 130 -20.50 19.27 32.71
C ASN A 130 -19.85 18.48 31.57
N GLY A 131 -20.43 18.60 30.40
CA GLY A 131 -19.95 17.91 29.20
C GLY A 131 -20.25 16.41 29.16
N ASN A 132 -21.00 15.86 30.14
CA ASN A 132 -21.36 14.44 30.10
C ASN A 132 -22.17 14.12 28.84
N ASN A 133 -21.77 13.08 28.13
CA ASN A 133 -22.36 12.62 26.87
C ASN A 133 -22.40 13.71 25.76
N LEU A 134 -21.54 14.70 25.82
CA LEU A 134 -21.40 15.76 24.84
C LEU A 134 -20.10 15.59 24.04
N ARG A 135 -20.20 15.51 22.72
CA ARG A 135 -19.07 15.59 21.84
C ARG A 135 -18.88 17.03 21.39
N ARG A 136 -17.80 17.63 21.83
CA ARG A 136 -17.44 19.01 21.44
C ARG A 136 -16.99 19.06 20.01
N ARG A 137 -17.30 20.15 19.31
CA ARG A 137 -16.75 20.51 18.01
C ARG A 137 -15.23 20.37 18.04
N GLY A 138 -14.63 19.75 17.01
CA GLY A 138 -13.19 19.57 16.88
C GLY A 138 -12.55 18.58 17.87
N ARG A 139 -13.35 17.80 18.63
CA ARG A 139 -12.82 16.87 19.63
C ARG A 139 -11.93 15.77 19.04
N ASP A 140 -12.26 15.31 17.85
CA ASP A 140 -11.50 14.27 17.13
C ASP A 140 -10.40 14.91 16.31
N MET A 141 -10.72 16.06 15.67
CA MET A 141 -9.82 16.74 14.74
C MET A 141 -10.26 18.20 14.60
N SER A 142 -9.29 19.12 14.59
CA SER A 142 -9.50 20.55 14.37
C SER A 142 -8.98 21.00 13.01
N ILE A 143 -9.57 22.07 12.48
CA ILE A 143 -9.08 22.72 11.25
C ILE A 143 -7.58 22.99 11.38
N GLY A 144 -6.80 22.59 10.36
CA GLY A 144 -5.36 22.78 10.30
C GLY A 144 -4.53 21.62 10.90
N ASP A 145 -5.18 20.66 11.57
CA ASP A 145 -4.47 19.48 12.07
C ASP A 145 -3.86 18.69 10.89
N PRO A 146 -2.66 18.13 11.04
CA PRO A 146 -2.05 17.31 10.00
C PRO A 146 -2.83 16.00 9.82
N LEU A 147 -3.24 15.68 8.58
CA LEU A 147 -3.90 14.43 8.22
C LEU A 147 -2.90 13.38 7.77
N PHE A 148 -2.22 13.68 6.68
CA PHE A 148 -1.27 12.77 6.03
C PHE A 148 -0.09 13.55 5.47
N PRO A 149 1.15 13.17 5.79
CA PRO A 149 2.33 13.76 5.17
C PRO A 149 2.50 13.31 3.71
N VAL A 150 3.23 14.12 2.93
CA VAL A 150 3.70 13.77 1.58
C VAL A 150 4.36 12.39 1.57
N GLY A 151 4.13 11.62 0.50
CA GLY A 151 4.65 10.25 0.37
C GLY A 151 3.82 9.18 1.08
N THR A 152 2.78 9.55 1.83
CA THR A 152 1.84 8.58 2.42
C THR A 152 1.13 7.81 1.31
N THR A 153 1.20 6.48 1.34
CA THR A 153 0.40 5.62 0.47
C THR A 153 -1.04 5.61 0.96
N ILE A 154 -1.98 6.01 0.10
CA ILE A 154 -3.41 6.03 0.46
C ILE A 154 -3.93 4.61 0.61
N ALA A 155 -4.35 4.26 1.82
CA ALA A 155 -5.03 3.01 2.14
C ALA A 155 -6.55 3.15 2.01
N PRO A 156 -7.31 2.05 1.86
CA PRO A 156 -8.79 2.10 1.82
C PRO A 156 -9.40 2.82 3.03
N THR A 157 -8.82 2.66 4.21
CA THR A 157 -9.28 3.33 5.45
C THR A 157 -9.08 4.84 5.44
N HIS A 158 -8.14 5.37 4.65
CA HIS A 158 -7.93 6.82 4.54
C HIS A 158 -9.07 7.51 3.80
N LEU A 159 -9.81 6.79 2.93
CA LEU A 159 -10.93 7.36 2.17
C LEU A 159 -12.04 7.91 3.07
N VAL A 160 -12.28 7.31 4.25
CA VAL A 160 -13.29 7.82 5.19
C VAL A 160 -12.94 9.23 5.64
N LEU A 161 -11.65 9.48 5.90
CA LEU A 161 -11.17 10.78 6.34
C LEU A 161 -11.18 11.81 5.22
N LEU A 162 -10.72 11.44 4.03
CA LEU A 162 -10.77 12.30 2.84
C LEU A 162 -12.22 12.74 2.54
N ALA A 163 -13.16 11.78 2.58
CA ALA A 163 -14.58 12.07 2.36
C ALA A 163 -15.17 12.98 3.46
N ALA A 164 -14.87 12.70 4.75
CA ALA A 164 -15.37 13.50 5.87
C ALA A 164 -14.83 14.94 5.88
N GLN A 165 -13.64 15.14 5.29
CA GLN A 165 -12.99 16.45 5.15
C GLN A 165 -13.35 17.17 3.84
N GLY A 166 -14.17 16.58 2.98
CA GLY A 166 -14.51 17.17 1.68
C GLY A 166 -13.33 17.25 0.69
N LEU A 167 -12.27 16.49 0.93
CA LEU A 167 -11.09 16.41 0.06
C LEU A 167 -11.39 15.56 -1.18
N VAL A 168 -12.18 16.11 -2.09
CA VAL A 168 -12.68 15.42 -3.30
C VAL A 168 -11.56 15.18 -4.31
N GLU A 169 -10.62 16.11 -4.41
CA GLU A 169 -9.40 15.99 -5.23
C GLU A 169 -8.18 15.98 -4.32
N VAL A 170 -7.32 14.99 -4.51
CA VAL A 170 -6.07 14.85 -3.75
C VAL A 170 -4.85 14.94 -4.67
N PRO A 171 -3.78 15.62 -4.23
CA PRO A 171 -2.53 15.72 -4.99
C PRO A 171 -1.76 14.40 -4.84
N LEU A 172 -1.59 13.68 -5.94
CA LEU A 172 -0.87 12.40 -5.99
C LEU A 172 0.26 12.48 -7.02
N TYR A 173 1.33 11.71 -6.83
CA TYR A 173 2.32 11.53 -7.88
C TYR A 173 1.70 10.84 -9.09
N LYS A 174 2.03 11.29 -10.32
CA LYS A 174 1.59 10.66 -11.58
C LYS A 174 2.00 9.21 -11.62
N ARG A 175 1.19 8.40 -12.31
CA ARG A 175 1.51 7.00 -12.56
C ARG A 175 2.70 6.89 -13.51
N LEU A 176 3.56 5.89 -13.28
CA LEU A 176 4.61 5.52 -14.23
C LEU A 176 4.02 4.74 -15.39
N LYS A 177 4.41 5.10 -16.60
CA LYS A 177 4.13 4.31 -17.83
C LYS A 177 5.22 3.27 -17.97
N ILE A 178 4.83 2.01 -17.98
CA ILE A 178 5.76 0.89 -18.03
C ILE A 178 5.43 0.01 -19.22
N ASN A 179 6.40 -0.17 -20.08
CA ASN A 179 6.33 -1.18 -21.13
C ASN A 179 7.04 -2.47 -20.68
N ILE A 180 6.39 -3.60 -20.90
CA ILE A 180 6.96 -4.93 -20.68
C ILE A 180 7.18 -5.59 -22.04
N LEU A 181 8.42 -5.96 -22.34
CA LEU A 181 8.79 -6.68 -23.55
C LEU A 181 9.25 -8.09 -23.20
N SER A 182 8.56 -9.12 -23.68
CA SER A 182 9.02 -10.51 -23.62
C SER A 182 9.62 -10.93 -24.97
N THR A 183 10.84 -11.45 -24.92
CA THR A 183 11.58 -11.92 -26.10
C THR A 183 11.99 -13.38 -25.95
N GLY A 184 11.87 -14.15 -27.04
CA GLY A 184 12.27 -15.55 -27.12
C GLY A 184 11.48 -16.27 -28.22
N THR A 185 12.17 -16.97 -29.10
CA THR A 185 11.56 -17.74 -30.19
C THR A 185 10.82 -18.97 -29.69
N GLU A 186 11.16 -19.42 -28.49
CA GLU A 186 10.49 -20.50 -27.76
C GLU A 186 9.15 -20.13 -27.18
N LEU A 187 8.84 -18.81 -27.05
CA LEU A 187 7.66 -18.33 -26.34
C LEU A 187 6.40 -18.36 -27.21
N VAL A 188 5.33 -18.93 -26.68
CA VAL A 188 3.99 -18.90 -27.30
C VAL A 188 2.99 -18.30 -26.35
N ASP A 189 1.93 -17.71 -26.91
CA ASP A 189 0.81 -17.18 -26.12
C ASP A 189 0.22 -18.28 -25.22
N PRO A 190 -0.19 -17.96 -23.98
CA PRO A 190 -0.76 -18.94 -23.03
C PRO A 190 -1.96 -19.71 -23.56
N THR A 191 -2.73 -19.14 -24.48
CA THR A 191 -3.90 -19.80 -25.09
C THR A 191 -3.50 -20.89 -26.10
N LYS A 192 -2.26 -20.87 -26.57
CA LYS A 192 -1.77 -21.83 -27.57
C LYS A 192 -1.17 -23.07 -26.91
N LYS A 193 -1.31 -24.21 -27.55
CA LYS A 193 -0.58 -25.42 -27.14
C LYS A 193 0.86 -25.32 -27.64
N PRO A 194 1.89 -25.42 -26.77
CA PRO A 194 3.28 -25.39 -27.19
C PRO A 194 3.60 -26.58 -28.10
N GLY A 195 4.36 -26.33 -29.18
CA GLY A 195 4.99 -27.34 -29.98
C GLY A 195 6.33 -27.81 -29.37
N PRO A 196 7.07 -28.70 -30.06
CA PRO A 196 8.41 -29.12 -29.61
C PRO A 196 9.33 -27.91 -29.42
N GLY A 197 10.03 -27.83 -28.30
CA GLY A 197 10.93 -26.72 -27.97
C GLY A 197 10.28 -25.41 -27.60
N GLN A 198 8.96 -25.32 -27.56
CA GLN A 198 8.21 -24.12 -27.17
C GLN A 198 7.69 -24.22 -25.74
N ILE A 199 7.58 -23.06 -25.09
CA ILE A 199 6.98 -22.88 -23.76
C ILE A 199 5.98 -21.74 -23.80
N ARG A 200 5.02 -21.74 -22.85
CA ARG A 200 4.11 -20.59 -22.70
C ARG A 200 4.82 -19.42 -22.07
N GLU A 201 4.61 -18.24 -22.62
CA GLU A 201 5.03 -17.00 -22.01
C GLU A 201 4.28 -16.80 -20.68
N ALA A 202 5.00 -16.48 -19.59
CA ALA A 202 4.44 -16.30 -18.25
C ALA A 202 4.98 -15.06 -17.53
N ASN A 203 6.17 -14.59 -17.90
CA ASN A 203 6.85 -13.54 -17.17
C ASN A 203 6.17 -12.17 -17.31
N SER A 204 5.67 -11.83 -18.50
CA SER A 204 4.97 -10.55 -18.68
C SER A 204 3.67 -10.49 -17.90
N PHE A 205 2.97 -11.61 -17.78
CA PHE A 205 1.75 -11.69 -16.95
C PHE A 205 2.07 -11.52 -15.47
N LEU A 206 3.15 -12.13 -14.99
CA LEU A 206 3.63 -11.95 -13.63
C LEU A 206 4.01 -10.49 -13.37
N LEU A 207 4.83 -9.89 -14.24
CA LEU A 207 5.27 -8.49 -14.09
C LEU A 207 4.08 -7.52 -14.13
N GLU A 208 3.13 -7.70 -15.06
CA GLU A 208 1.93 -6.88 -15.12
C GLU A 208 1.11 -6.95 -13.82
N ALA A 209 0.87 -8.17 -13.31
CA ALA A 209 0.13 -8.36 -12.06
C ALA A 209 0.85 -7.72 -10.85
N LEU A 210 2.18 -7.82 -10.79
CA LEU A 210 2.98 -7.19 -9.75
C LEU A 210 2.93 -5.65 -9.83
N LEU A 211 2.99 -5.10 -11.05
CA LEU A 211 2.92 -3.65 -11.30
C LEU A 211 1.54 -3.04 -10.99
N GLN A 212 0.47 -3.82 -11.15
CA GLN A 212 -0.88 -3.36 -10.76
C GLN A 212 -0.98 -3.05 -9.28
N THR A 213 -0.21 -3.75 -8.42
CA THR A 213 -0.17 -3.47 -6.97
C THR A 213 0.52 -2.15 -6.63
N ASP A 214 1.35 -1.62 -7.53
CA ASP A 214 2.06 -0.34 -7.38
C ASP A 214 1.40 0.79 -8.20
N ALA A 215 0.18 0.57 -8.68
CA ALA A 215 -0.62 1.56 -9.41
C ALA A 215 0.05 2.15 -10.66
N CYS A 216 0.85 1.37 -11.39
CA CYS A 216 1.48 1.76 -12.65
C CYS A 216 0.52 1.61 -13.86
N GLU A 217 0.79 2.36 -14.94
CA GLU A 217 0.18 2.16 -16.25
C GLU A 217 1.04 1.20 -17.08
N VAL A 218 0.50 0.01 -17.37
CA VAL A 218 1.29 -1.08 -17.96
C VAL A 218 0.83 -1.39 -19.37
N THR A 219 1.78 -1.51 -20.30
CA THR A 219 1.56 -2.04 -21.64
C THR A 219 2.47 -3.26 -21.87
N ARG A 220 1.87 -4.41 -22.18
CA ARG A 220 2.62 -5.61 -22.58
C ARG A 220 2.84 -5.62 -24.08
N LEU A 221 4.10 -5.74 -24.46
CA LEU A 221 4.53 -5.88 -25.84
C LEU A 221 5.11 -7.29 -26.00
N HIS A 222 4.32 -8.19 -26.61
CA HIS A 222 4.80 -9.54 -26.91
C HIS A 222 5.24 -9.59 -28.36
N ARG A 223 6.55 -9.73 -28.60
CA ARG A 223 7.09 -9.89 -29.95
C ARG A 223 8.23 -10.90 -29.97
N VAL A 224 8.05 -11.89 -30.79
CA VAL A 224 9.11 -12.81 -31.20
C VAL A 224 9.80 -12.18 -32.41
N VAL A 225 11.08 -11.85 -32.27
CA VAL A 225 11.89 -11.29 -33.36
C VAL A 225 13.23 -12.05 -33.40
N ASP A 226 13.55 -12.58 -34.56
CA ASP A 226 14.69 -13.44 -34.79
C ASP A 226 15.88 -12.72 -35.43
N ASP A 227 15.81 -11.40 -35.55
CA ASP A 227 16.86 -10.61 -36.18
C ASP A 227 17.06 -9.25 -35.47
N LEU A 228 18.24 -8.67 -35.66
CA LEU A 228 18.63 -7.42 -35.04
C LEU A 228 17.73 -6.24 -35.48
N LYS A 229 17.38 -6.14 -36.77
CA LYS A 229 16.57 -5.01 -37.29
C LYS A 229 15.16 -5.03 -36.74
N GLY A 230 14.54 -6.18 -36.67
CA GLY A 230 13.24 -6.35 -36.05
C GLY A 230 13.28 -6.03 -34.55
N THR A 231 14.31 -6.47 -33.83
CA THR A 231 14.51 -6.18 -32.42
C THR A 231 14.67 -4.68 -32.18
N ILE A 232 15.47 -3.98 -32.99
CA ILE A 232 15.63 -2.50 -32.93
C ILE A 232 14.26 -1.81 -33.06
N LYS A 233 13.46 -2.17 -34.06
CA LYS A 233 12.15 -1.58 -34.29
C LYS A 233 11.20 -1.75 -33.09
N VAL A 234 11.19 -2.93 -32.48
CA VAL A 234 10.35 -3.22 -31.32
C VAL A 234 10.81 -2.45 -30.09
N LEU A 235 12.12 -2.39 -29.87
CA LEU A 235 12.71 -1.66 -28.75
C LEU A 235 12.53 -0.15 -28.86
N ASP A 236 12.63 0.42 -30.09
CA ASP A 236 12.36 1.85 -30.32
C ASP A 236 10.94 2.24 -29.93
N GLU A 237 9.96 1.36 -30.17
CA GLU A 237 8.59 1.56 -29.70
C GLU A 237 8.48 1.36 -28.18
N ALA A 238 9.14 0.35 -27.64
CA ALA A 238 9.10 0.00 -26.22
C ALA A 238 9.76 1.07 -25.33
N LEU A 239 10.75 1.79 -25.83
CA LEU A 239 11.47 2.86 -25.14
C LEU A 239 10.63 4.17 -24.96
N LYS A 240 9.41 4.25 -25.49
CA LYS A 240 8.50 5.41 -25.34
C LYS A 240 7.75 5.46 -24.01
N ALA A 241 8.20 4.72 -23.01
CA ALA A 241 7.66 4.70 -21.66
C ALA A 241 8.66 5.26 -20.66
N ASP A 242 8.22 5.52 -19.42
CA ASP A 242 9.13 5.95 -18.34
C ASP A 242 10.09 4.82 -17.94
N VAL A 243 9.58 3.58 -17.98
CA VAL A 243 10.37 2.37 -17.68
C VAL A 243 10.09 1.28 -18.69
N LEU A 244 11.14 0.65 -19.16
CA LEU A 244 11.09 -0.55 -19.98
C LEU A 244 11.58 -1.76 -19.19
N LEU A 245 10.73 -2.76 -19.02
CA LEU A 245 11.08 -4.08 -18.46
C LEU A 245 11.21 -5.09 -19.61
N ILE A 246 12.38 -5.68 -19.76
CA ILE A 246 12.62 -6.71 -20.77
C ILE A 246 12.79 -8.04 -20.05
N SER A 247 12.01 -9.05 -20.40
CA SER A 247 12.16 -10.41 -19.89
C SER A 247 12.72 -11.33 -20.96
N GLY A 248 13.90 -11.86 -20.72
CA GLY A 248 14.70 -12.63 -21.70
C GLY A 248 15.63 -11.74 -22.52
N GLY A 249 16.49 -12.36 -23.34
CA GLY A 249 17.36 -11.64 -24.25
C GLY A 249 18.49 -10.80 -23.65
N VAL A 250 18.84 -10.97 -22.37
CA VAL A 250 19.89 -10.17 -21.67
C VAL A 250 21.04 -11.04 -21.13
N SER A 251 21.14 -12.27 -21.54
CA SER A 251 22.18 -13.20 -21.11
C SER A 251 23.42 -13.13 -22.04
N VAL A 252 24.19 -14.22 -22.13
CA VAL A 252 25.44 -14.33 -22.92
C VAL A 252 25.27 -15.16 -24.17
N GLY A 253 24.06 -15.50 -24.60
CA GLY A 253 23.81 -16.35 -25.78
C GLY A 253 24.10 -15.62 -27.08
N ASP A 254 24.68 -16.32 -28.06
CA ASP A 254 25.00 -15.78 -29.39
C ASP A 254 23.75 -15.34 -30.20
N SER A 255 22.56 -15.78 -29.77
CA SER A 255 21.27 -15.43 -30.37
C SER A 255 20.55 -14.27 -29.64
N ASP A 256 21.27 -13.51 -28.79
CA ASP A 256 20.69 -12.44 -27.95
C ASP A 256 20.87 -11.08 -28.65
N PHE A 257 19.83 -10.66 -29.38
CA PHE A 257 19.83 -9.39 -30.12
C PHE A 257 19.43 -8.18 -29.25
N VAL A 258 18.98 -8.37 -28.03
CA VAL A 258 18.47 -7.27 -27.17
C VAL A 258 19.58 -6.27 -26.81
N LYS A 259 20.71 -6.76 -26.28
CA LYS A 259 21.81 -5.88 -25.90
C LYS A 259 22.43 -5.12 -27.10
N PRO A 260 22.74 -5.79 -28.24
CA PRO A 260 23.18 -5.07 -29.45
C PRO A 260 22.18 -4.01 -29.92
N ALA A 261 20.88 -4.33 -29.91
CA ALA A 261 19.84 -3.41 -30.34
C ALA A 261 19.69 -2.20 -29.39
N LEU A 262 19.72 -2.42 -28.07
CA LEU A 262 19.71 -1.32 -27.08
C LEU A 262 20.92 -0.39 -27.28
N LYS A 263 22.10 -0.93 -27.56
CA LYS A 263 23.30 -0.14 -27.84
C LYS A 263 23.16 0.67 -29.13
N GLU A 264 22.59 0.09 -30.18
CA GLU A 264 22.37 0.81 -31.46
C GLU A 264 21.34 1.93 -31.32
N LEU A 265 20.34 1.75 -30.45
CA LEU A 265 19.35 2.78 -30.08
C LEU A 265 19.91 3.86 -29.14
N GLY A 266 21.16 3.73 -28.68
CA GLY A 266 21.82 4.72 -27.83
C GLY A 266 21.52 4.55 -26.33
N VAL A 267 20.98 3.41 -25.90
CA VAL A 267 20.80 3.12 -24.48
C VAL A 267 22.17 2.99 -23.82
N GLN A 268 22.41 3.79 -22.78
CA GLN A 268 23.62 3.75 -21.99
C GLN A 268 23.52 2.64 -20.95
N GLU A 269 24.43 1.64 -21.03
CA GLU A 269 24.55 0.61 -20.00
C GLU A 269 25.18 1.23 -18.74
N ILE A 270 24.46 1.22 -17.60
CA ILE A 270 24.98 1.67 -16.31
C ILE A 270 25.71 0.50 -15.65
N PHE A 271 25.07 -0.67 -15.61
CA PHE A 271 25.76 -1.91 -15.25
C PHE A 271 25.08 -3.13 -15.87
N TRP A 272 25.84 -4.21 -15.92
CA TRP A 272 25.37 -5.54 -16.27
C TRP A 272 25.95 -6.57 -15.29
N ARG A 273 25.06 -7.41 -14.71
CA ARG A 273 25.33 -8.45 -13.73
C ARG A 273 25.50 -7.95 -12.29
N VAL A 274 24.78 -8.65 -11.40
CA VAL A 274 24.76 -8.44 -9.95
C VAL A 274 25.11 -9.75 -9.23
N LYS A 275 25.79 -9.67 -8.09
CA LYS A 275 26.12 -10.81 -7.24
C LYS A 275 24.91 -11.27 -6.42
N ILE A 276 23.90 -11.83 -7.11
CA ILE A 276 22.65 -12.33 -6.52
C ILE A 276 22.33 -13.73 -7.07
N LYS A 277 21.62 -14.54 -6.29
CA LYS A 277 21.12 -15.87 -6.68
C LYS A 277 19.68 -16.03 -6.16
N PRO A 278 18.69 -16.28 -7.07
CA PRO A 278 18.79 -16.25 -8.52
C PRO A 278 18.84 -14.80 -9.04
N GLY A 279 19.21 -14.61 -10.33
CA GLY A 279 19.10 -13.30 -10.99
C GLY A 279 20.42 -12.61 -11.36
N LYS A 280 21.54 -13.35 -11.46
CA LYS A 280 22.85 -12.79 -11.84
C LYS A 280 22.82 -11.87 -13.08
N PRO A 281 22.16 -12.19 -14.23
CA PRO A 281 22.20 -11.36 -15.43
C PRO A 281 21.11 -10.26 -15.41
N LEU A 282 21.27 -9.30 -14.53
CA LEU A 282 20.47 -8.07 -14.54
C LEU A 282 21.20 -7.01 -15.36
N PHE A 283 20.51 -6.47 -16.38
CA PHE A 283 20.93 -5.27 -17.10
C PHE A 283 20.18 -4.05 -16.52
N PHE A 284 20.90 -2.97 -16.29
CA PHE A 284 20.32 -1.66 -15.98
C PHE A 284 20.96 -0.59 -16.85
N GLY A 285 20.14 0.20 -17.54
CA GLY A 285 20.58 1.26 -18.42
C GLY A 285 19.53 2.35 -18.58
N GLU A 286 19.85 3.36 -19.37
CA GLU A 286 18.96 4.49 -19.63
C GLU A 286 19.08 5.07 -21.02
N LEU A 287 17.98 5.66 -21.52
CA LEU A 287 17.93 6.49 -22.72
C LEU A 287 17.14 7.76 -22.39
N GLY A 288 17.85 8.88 -22.23
CA GLY A 288 17.22 10.10 -21.70
C GLY A 288 16.58 9.86 -20.32
N GLU A 289 15.29 10.11 -20.20
CA GLU A 289 14.56 9.87 -18.93
C GLU A 289 14.10 8.41 -18.78
N THR A 290 14.02 7.63 -19.87
CA THR A 290 13.57 6.23 -19.84
C THR A 290 14.60 5.32 -19.19
N LYS A 291 14.19 4.53 -18.20
CA LYS A 291 15.04 3.52 -17.55
C LYS A 291 14.72 2.14 -18.08
N VAL A 292 15.76 1.35 -18.31
CA VAL A 292 15.69 0.03 -18.91
C VAL A 292 16.20 -1.02 -17.93
N PHE A 293 15.34 -1.98 -17.59
CA PHE A 293 15.69 -3.15 -16.80
C PHE A 293 15.59 -4.40 -17.69
N GLY A 294 16.74 -5.02 -17.94
CA GLY A 294 16.78 -6.32 -18.61
C GLY A 294 16.84 -7.44 -17.58
N LEU A 295 15.77 -8.21 -17.49
CA LEU A 295 15.58 -9.30 -16.55
C LEU A 295 15.82 -10.66 -17.23
N PRO A 296 16.30 -11.68 -16.49
CA PRO A 296 16.47 -13.02 -17.04
C PRO A 296 15.17 -13.61 -17.58
N GLY A 297 15.24 -14.56 -18.53
CA GLY A 297 14.06 -15.32 -18.96
C GLY A 297 13.53 -16.31 -17.90
N ASN A 298 14.36 -16.72 -16.94
CA ASN A 298 13.96 -17.63 -15.87
C ASN A 298 12.97 -16.95 -14.89
N PRO A 299 11.75 -17.50 -14.69
CA PRO A 299 10.68 -16.85 -13.94
C PRO A 299 11.04 -16.45 -12.51
N ALA A 300 11.68 -17.34 -11.74
CA ALA A 300 12.04 -17.03 -10.36
C ALA A 300 13.14 -15.97 -10.26
N SER A 301 14.01 -15.86 -11.27
CA SER A 301 15.00 -14.78 -11.34
C SER A 301 14.32 -13.43 -11.62
N THR A 302 13.40 -13.41 -12.60
CA THR A 302 12.60 -12.23 -12.94
C THR A 302 11.83 -11.73 -11.73
N PHE A 303 11.14 -12.63 -11.03
CA PHE A 303 10.38 -12.33 -9.83
C PHE A 303 11.24 -11.72 -8.70
N VAL A 304 12.35 -12.39 -8.36
CA VAL A 304 13.23 -11.95 -7.27
C VAL A 304 13.86 -10.59 -7.58
N LEU A 305 14.35 -10.40 -8.82
CA LEU A 305 14.93 -9.11 -9.23
C LEU A 305 13.88 -7.99 -9.24
N PHE A 306 12.66 -8.31 -9.66
CA PHE A 306 11.57 -7.34 -9.60
C PHE A 306 11.30 -6.89 -8.16
N GLU A 307 11.07 -7.83 -7.24
CA GLU A 307 10.76 -7.51 -5.84
C GLU A 307 11.88 -6.74 -5.13
N GLU A 308 13.14 -7.11 -5.39
CA GLU A 308 14.29 -6.59 -4.63
C GLU A 308 14.93 -5.34 -5.23
N LEU A 309 14.83 -5.12 -6.54
CA LEU A 309 15.55 -4.03 -7.21
C LEU A 309 14.63 -3.14 -8.05
N VAL A 310 13.69 -3.72 -8.80
CA VAL A 310 12.79 -2.93 -9.66
C VAL A 310 11.70 -2.24 -8.84
N ARG A 311 10.98 -2.99 -8.00
CA ARG A 311 9.88 -2.43 -7.18
C ARG A 311 10.33 -1.27 -6.28
N PRO A 312 11.45 -1.35 -5.54
CA PRO A 312 11.94 -0.21 -4.76
C PRO A 312 12.21 1.04 -5.60
N TYR A 313 12.77 0.85 -6.81
CA TYR A 313 12.97 1.94 -7.76
C TYR A 313 11.64 2.59 -8.16
N LEU A 314 10.66 1.78 -8.58
CA LEU A 314 9.34 2.27 -8.99
C LEU A 314 8.64 3.01 -7.85
N ARG A 315 8.63 2.44 -6.65
CA ARG A 315 8.01 3.07 -5.48
C ARG A 315 8.69 4.39 -5.11
N LYS A 316 10.00 4.49 -5.26
CA LYS A 316 10.72 5.75 -5.08
C LYS A 316 10.29 6.79 -6.13
N CYS A 317 10.16 6.41 -7.40
CA CYS A 317 9.67 7.30 -8.46
C CYS A 317 8.20 7.71 -8.23
N LEU A 318 7.37 6.83 -7.69
CA LEU A 318 5.98 7.09 -7.34
C LEU A 318 5.82 7.87 -6.01
N GLY A 319 6.93 8.29 -5.38
CA GLY A 319 6.94 9.13 -4.20
C GLY A 319 6.56 8.44 -2.89
N HIS A 320 6.52 7.12 -2.82
CA HIS A 320 6.23 6.41 -1.58
C HIS A 320 7.32 6.63 -0.52
N GLN A 321 6.95 6.95 0.72
CA GLN A 321 7.90 7.02 1.84
C GLN A 321 8.54 5.65 2.11
N GLN A 322 7.73 4.60 2.09
CA GLN A 322 8.20 3.24 2.31
C GLN A 322 8.36 2.53 0.96
N ILE A 323 9.58 2.49 0.44
CA ILE A 323 9.89 1.88 -0.85
C ILE A 323 10.06 0.36 -0.80
N GLU A 324 10.27 -0.22 0.37
CA GLU A 324 10.48 -1.65 0.60
C GLU A 324 9.69 -2.15 1.80
N VAL A 325 9.31 -3.41 1.78
CA VAL A 325 8.81 -4.08 2.98
C VAL A 325 9.97 -4.28 3.95
N PRO A 326 9.84 -3.88 5.24
CA PRO A 326 10.91 -4.05 6.21
C PRO A 326 11.31 -5.51 6.40
N MET A 327 12.62 -5.74 6.57
CA MET A 327 13.14 -7.05 6.97
C MET A 327 12.62 -7.43 8.36
N ARG A 328 12.31 -8.71 8.53
CA ARG A 328 11.94 -9.33 9.80
C ARG A 328 12.97 -10.40 10.16
N SER A 329 13.05 -10.77 11.43
CA SER A 329 13.79 -11.94 11.89
C SER A 329 12.80 -13.09 12.08
N ALA A 330 13.10 -14.26 11.53
CA ALA A 330 12.29 -15.47 11.70
C ALA A 330 13.20 -16.67 11.91
N LYS A 331 12.71 -17.71 12.61
CA LYS A 331 13.44 -18.98 12.77
C LYS A 331 13.16 -19.89 11.56
N ILE A 332 14.24 -20.39 10.96
CA ILE A 332 14.10 -21.36 9.86
C ILE A 332 13.66 -22.73 10.41
N THR A 333 12.73 -23.40 9.70
CA THR A 333 12.14 -24.67 10.19
C THR A 333 12.97 -25.91 9.88
N GLU A 334 13.87 -25.83 8.89
CA GLU A 334 14.64 -26.98 8.40
C GLU A 334 16.04 -26.56 8.01
N ASP A 335 16.96 -27.53 7.93
CA ASP A 335 18.31 -27.30 7.48
C ASP A 335 18.35 -26.94 6.00
N PHE A 336 19.24 -26.01 5.64
CA PHE A 336 19.50 -25.64 4.24
C PHE A 336 21.02 -25.61 4.00
N ASP A 337 21.54 -26.61 3.31
CA ASP A 337 22.98 -26.87 3.16
C ASP A 337 23.62 -26.12 1.98
N GLU A 338 22.82 -25.61 1.05
CA GLU A 338 23.33 -24.92 -0.13
C GLU A 338 23.88 -23.53 0.24
N THR A 339 25.15 -23.28 -0.09
CA THR A 339 25.83 -21.99 0.12
C THR A 339 26.13 -21.31 -1.21
N SER A 340 26.46 -20.03 -1.19
CA SER A 340 26.73 -19.24 -2.39
C SER A 340 27.71 -18.11 -2.11
N GLU A 341 28.63 -17.86 -3.06
CA GLU A 341 29.48 -16.67 -3.08
C GLU A 341 28.69 -15.37 -3.43
N ARG A 342 27.38 -15.47 -3.58
CA ARG A 342 26.48 -14.38 -3.91
C ARG A 342 25.37 -14.32 -2.87
N LEU A 343 24.80 -13.14 -2.64
CA LEU A 343 23.55 -13.03 -1.87
C LEU A 343 22.53 -14.01 -2.45
N GLN A 344 22.06 -14.94 -1.61
CA GLN A 344 21.07 -15.93 -2.02
C GLN A 344 19.70 -15.56 -1.44
N LEU A 345 18.70 -15.46 -2.32
CA LEU A 345 17.34 -15.13 -1.97
C LEU A 345 16.46 -16.37 -2.16
N LEU A 346 16.13 -17.01 -1.04
CA LEU A 346 15.33 -18.22 -1.05
C LEU A 346 13.84 -17.85 -0.98
N ARG A 347 13.04 -18.37 -1.93
CA ARG A 347 11.58 -18.27 -1.84
C ARG A 347 11.13 -19.10 -0.65
N ALA A 348 10.31 -18.52 0.22
CA ALA A 348 9.94 -19.13 1.48
C ALA A 348 8.50 -18.80 1.88
N HIS A 349 7.98 -19.57 2.81
CA HIS A 349 6.71 -19.33 3.48
C HIS A 349 6.97 -18.93 4.92
N TRP A 350 6.76 -17.64 5.22
CA TRP A 350 6.80 -17.06 6.56
C TRP A 350 5.42 -17.15 7.22
N TYR A 351 5.39 -17.46 8.51
CA TYR A 351 4.17 -17.52 9.32
C TYR A 351 4.49 -17.27 10.78
N HIS A 352 3.48 -16.84 11.54
CA HIS A 352 3.57 -16.65 12.99
C HIS A 352 2.89 -17.82 13.70
N GLN A 353 3.55 -18.44 14.65
CA GLN A 353 3.00 -19.52 15.47
C GLN A 353 3.59 -19.50 16.88
N ASP A 354 2.72 -19.63 17.90
CA ASP A 354 3.12 -19.71 19.32
C ASP A 354 4.08 -18.59 19.76
N GLY A 355 3.77 -17.34 19.36
CA GLY A 355 4.57 -16.16 19.69
C GLY A 355 5.93 -16.07 18.97
N THR A 356 6.18 -16.91 17.98
CA THR A 356 7.42 -16.98 17.22
C THR A 356 7.16 -16.85 15.71
N ASP A 357 7.97 -16.04 15.04
CA ASP A 357 8.01 -15.99 13.59
C ASP A 357 8.83 -17.15 13.05
N TRP A 358 8.24 -17.94 12.19
CA TRP A 358 8.84 -19.06 11.50
C TRP A 358 8.91 -18.85 10.00
N VAL A 359 9.92 -19.43 9.37
CA VAL A 359 10.05 -19.41 7.91
C VAL A 359 10.50 -20.77 7.41
N ARG A 360 9.82 -21.27 6.38
CA ARG A 360 10.15 -22.52 5.70
C ARG A 360 10.53 -22.24 4.25
N PRO A 361 11.72 -22.60 3.78
CA PRO A 361 12.06 -22.55 2.36
C PRO A 361 11.08 -23.38 1.54
N VAL A 362 10.67 -22.90 0.38
CA VAL A 362 9.91 -23.74 -0.54
C VAL A 362 10.85 -24.80 -1.15
N PRO A 363 10.38 -26.03 -1.43
CA PRO A 363 11.27 -27.15 -1.81
C PRO A 363 12.09 -26.89 -3.07
N GLN A 364 11.54 -26.20 -4.07
CA GLN A 364 12.18 -25.98 -5.36
C GLN A 364 12.78 -24.58 -5.46
N GLN A 365 14.09 -24.45 -5.23
CA GLN A 365 14.82 -23.17 -5.31
C GLN A 365 15.43 -22.87 -6.69
N GLY A 366 15.23 -23.73 -7.70
CA GLY A 366 15.72 -23.51 -9.06
C GLY A 366 15.20 -22.21 -9.67
N SER A 367 16.01 -21.53 -10.47
CA SER A 367 15.63 -20.26 -11.13
C SER A 367 14.48 -20.41 -12.14
N PHE A 368 14.21 -21.61 -12.61
CA PHE A 368 13.12 -21.96 -13.53
C PHE A 368 11.80 -22.29 -12.82
N SER A 369 11.80 -22.42 -11.48
CA SER A 369 10.65 -22.95 -10.74
C SER A 369 9.53 -21.90 -10.59
N ILE A 370 8.48 -22.04 -11.39
CA ILE A 370 7.25 -21.23 -11.33
C ILE A 370 6.46 -21.56 -10.04
N ALA A 371 6.40 -22.85 -9.68
CA ALA A 371 5.68 -23.29 -8.48
C ALA A 371 6.22 -22.64 -7.19
N SER A 372 7.55 -22.43 -7.12
CA SER A 372 8.17 -21.79 -5.96
C SER A 372 7.72 -20.32 -5.77
N ILE A 373 7.45 -19.60 -6.86
CA ILE A 373 6.92 -18.23 -6.81
C ILE A 373 5.51 -18.23 -6.25
N ALA A 374 4.66 -19.13 -6.77
CA ALA A 374 3.26 -19.21 -6.36
C ALA A 374 3.07 -19.61 -4.88
N GLN A 375 3.99 -20.41 -4.34
CA GLN A 375 3.95 -20.88 -2.95
C GLN A 375 4.58 -19.91 -1.94
N ALA A 376 5.47 -19.02 -2.38
CA ALA A 376 6.17 -18.12 -1.49
C ALA A 376 5.29 -16.92 -1.06
N ASN A 377 5.47 -16.48 0.19
CA ASN A 377 5.00 -15.20 0.70
C ASN A 377 6.15 -14.32 1.23
N SER A 378 7.39 -14.82 1.13
CA SER A 378 8.59 -14.15 1.63
C SER A 378 9.84 -14.61 0.92
N LEU A 379 10.92 -13.82 1.08
CA LEU A 379 12.28 -14.16 0.67
C LEU A 379 13.20 -14.24 1.90
N ILE A 380 13.92 -15.34 2.08
CA ILE A 380 15.01 -15.41 3.05
C ILE A 380 16.25 -14.79 2.41
N HIS A 381 16.87 -13.83 3.08
CA HIS A 381 18.13 -13.22 2.69
C HIS A 381 19.30 -13.98 3.33
N MET A 382 19.98 -14.79 2.52
CA MET A 382 21.16 -15.52 2.92
C MET A 382 22.41 -14.79 2.42
N PRO A 383 23.23 -14.17 3.30
CA PRO A 383 24.38 -13.37 2.88
C PRO A 383 25.40 -14.14 2.05
N GLU A 384 26.23 -13.40 1.31
CA GLU A 384 27.35 -13.97 0.55
C GLU A 384 28.26 -14.78 1.50
N ASN A 385 28.74 -15.94 1.05
CA ASN A 385 29.65 -16.82 1.78
C ASN A 385 29.16 -17.22 3.20
N SER A 386 27.86 -17.15 3.46
CA SER A 386 27.31 -17.60 4.73
C SER A 386 27.45 -19.12 4.91
N GLN A 387 27.50 -19.56 6.17
CA GLN A 387 27.43 -20.98 6.50
C GLN A 387 26.05 -21.55 6.17
N PRO A 388 25.93 -22.87 5.98
CA PRO A 388 24.64 -23.54 5.88
C PRO A 388 23.70 -23.14 7.02
N LEU A 389 22.42 -22.97 6.72
CA LEU A 389 21.41 -22.64 7.73
C LEU A 389 20.98 -23.90 8.47
N ARG A 390 20.73 -23.78 9.78
CA ARG A 390 20.25 -24.87 10.63
C ARG A 390 18.87 -24.60 11.19
N SER A 391 18.07 -25.64 11.32
CA SER A 391 16.73 -25.56 11.91
C SER A 391 16.78 -24.83 13.27
N GLY A 392 15.85 -23.90 13.49
CA GLY A 392 15.80 -23.03 14.66
C GLY A 392 16.70 -21.80 14.62
N GLN A 393 17.61 -21.68 13.65
CA GLN A 393 18.45 -20.50 13.45
C GLN A 393 17.61 -19.29 13.03
N SER A 394 17.93 -18.09 13.57
CA SER A 394 17.33 -16.84 13.13
C SER A 394 17.92 -16.37 11.79
N VAL A 395 17.05 -16.03 10.86
CA VAL A 395 17.41 -15.54 9.53
C VAL A 395 16.64 -14.27 9.18
N GLY A 396 17.22 -13.44 8.30
CA GLY A 396 16.54 -12.27 7.76
C GLY A 396 15.50 -12.69 6.72
N VAL A 397 14.28 -12.21 6.87
CA VAL A 397 13.16 -12.51 5.97
C VAL A 397 12.51 -11.23 5.52
N ARG A 398 12.30 -11.08 4.20
CA ARG A 398 11.49 -10.00 3.63
C ARG A 398 10.15 -10.57 3.18
N PRO A 399 9.03 -10.16 3.81
CA PRO A 399 7.70 -10.47 3.30
C PRO A 399 7.47 -9.86 1.91
N LEU A 400 6.73 -10.54 1.05
CA LEU A 400 6.40 -10.05 -0.29
C LEU A 400 5.26 -9.03 -0.22
N ALA A 401 5.44 -7.86 -0.82
CA ALA A 401 4.51 -6.75 -0.73
C ALA A 401 3.08 -7.13 -1.15
N HIS A 402 2.93 -7.85 -2.27
CA HIS A 402 1.64 -8.28 -2.80
C HIS A 402 0.90 -9.32 -1.94
N ARG A 403 1.64 -10.06 -1.10
CA ARG A 403 1.05 -11.03 -0.16
C ARG A 403 0.76 -10.38 1.20
N PHE A 404 1.58 -9.42 1.60
CA PHE A 404 1.41 -8.71 2.87
C PHE A 404 0.14 -7.84 2.87
N ALA A 405 -0.19 -7.22 1.74
CA ALA A 405 -1.42 -6.43 1.57
C ALA A 405 -2.72 -7.24 1.70
N LEU A 406 -2.65 -8.58 1.57
CA LEU A 406 -3.83 -9.47 1.69
C LEU A 406 -4.01 -10.03 3.11
N PHE A 407 -3.01 -9.94 3.99
CA PHE A 407 -2.99 -10.57 5.31
C PHE A 407 -2.46 -9.64 6.42
N GLY A 408 -2.23 -8.38 6.14
CA GLY A 408 -1.76 -7.34 7.07
C GLY A 408 -2.88 -6.62 7.79
#